data_d2e5792b9129b39d3fbaa594107aa9fb
#
_entry.id   d2e5792b9129b39d3fbaa594107aa9fb
#
_cell.length_a   1.000
_cell.length_b   1.000
_cell.length_c   1.000
_cell.angle_alpha   90.00
_cell.angle_beta   90.00
_cell.angle_gamma   90.00
#
_symmetry.space_group_name_H-M   'P 1'
#
loop_
_entity.id
_entity.type
_entity.pdbx_description
1 polymer ?
#
loop_
_entity_poly.entity_id
_entity_poly.type
_entity_poly.pdbx_seq_one_letter_code
_entity_poly.pdbx_strand_id
1 'polypeptide(L)'
;MKSFKEHCRDALDAIRNQGRYRVFTPLQKRADSFPFYRRTDGSTVLVWSANDYLAMGGHPVPVNAACEAALTMGTGAGGTRNISGTSPVHDALEAELADLHGKEAGLLFTSGFVSNQAALSTILNSFPKGPQNPWHCFSDSKNHASMIAGIKGSRAVVNIFRHNDLVHLESLLRAAPADAPKLIAFESVYSMDADIAPLAALCDLADKYGAMTYLDEVHAVGMYGPTGGGVSERDGVAHRIDIIEGTLAKAFGCHGGYITGDADVVDFIRSNAPGFIFTTSLPPMTAAAALASIRHVRQDHARRAKLFERAATLKAKLDAAGLPRIESESHIVPVHIGEAALCTEVSQRLLQEFSMYATPINYPTVPRGEERLRLTPTPLHTDAMMDDLITALLQIIPQERRAAA
;
A
#
# COMPACT_ATOMS: atom_id res chain seq x y z
N MET A 1 26.08 -14.06 30.84
CA MET A 1 24.99 -13.96 29.78
C MET A 1 24.53 -12.54 29.74
N LYS A 2 24.53 -11.86 28.55
CA LYS A 2 24.00 -10.48 28.43
C LYS A 2 22.52 -10.46 28.79
N SER A 3 22.08 -9.42 29.52
CA SER A 3 20.65 -9.21 29.76
C SER A 3 19.91 -8.89 28.45
N PHE A 4 18.60 -9.14 28.39
CA PHE A 4 17.79 -8.78 27.22
C PHE A 4 17.86 -7.27 26.92
N LYS A 5 17.95 -6.42 27.95
CA LYS A 5 18.14 -4.96 27.81
C LYS A 5 19.47 -4.60 27.13
N GLU A 6 20.55 -5.28 27.47
CA GLU A 6 21.87 -5.09 26.79
C GLU A 6 21.81 -5.54 25.34
N HIS A 7 21.17 -6.70 25.06
CA HIS A 7 20.94 -7.16 23.69
C HIS A 7 20.16 -6.12 22.86
N CYS A 8 19.08 -5.53 23.40
CA CYS A 8 18.31 -4.49 22.72
C CYS A 8 19.16 -3.25 22.41
N ARG A 9 20.01 -2.82 23.38
CA ARG A 9 20.90 -1.67 23.20
C ARG A 9 21.88 -1.92 22.06
N ASP A 10 22.57 -3.07 22.09
CA ASP A 10 23.54 -3.44 21.05
C ASP A 10 22.90 -3.49 19.64
N ALA A 11 21.68 -4.05 19.56
CA ALA A 11 20.92 -4.09 18.30
C ALA A 11 20.55 -2.71 17.79
N LEU A 12 20.13 -1.79 18.68
CA LEU A 12 19.82 -0.41 18.32
C LEU A 12 21.07 0.34 17.89
N ASP A 13 22.19 0.16 18.59
CA ASP A 13 23.47 0.80 18.24
C ASP A 13 23.99 0.31 16.87
N ALA A 14 23.82 -0.98 16.57
CA ALA A 14 24.14 -1.52 15.25
C ALA A 14 23.32 -0.85 14.13
N ILE A 15 22.03 -0.61 14.35
CA ILE A 15 21.15 0.08 13.39
C ILE A 15 21.57 1.55 13.22
N ARG A 16 21.93 2.25 14.33
CA ARG A 16 22.44 3.64 14.29
C ARG A 16 23.74 3.75 13.52
N ASN A 17 24.70 2.87 13.82
CA ASN A 17 26.00 2.84 13.15
C ASN A 17 25.91 2.54 11.64
N GLN A 18 24.82 1.91 11.19
CA GLN A 18 24.55 1.65 9.79
C GLN A 18 23.74 2.76 9.11
N GLY A 19 23.45 3.87 9.78
CA GLY A 19 22.63 4.97 9.24
C GLY A 19 21.15 4.59 8.99
N ARG A 20 20.69 3.48 9.56
CA ARG A 20 19.34 2.91 9.33
C ARG A 20 18.33 3.16 10.46
N TYR A 21 18.75 3.90 11.48
CA TYR A 21 17.86 4.24 12.57
C TYR A 21 16.74 5.16 12.09
N ARG A 22 15.48 4.73 12.29
CA ARG A 22 14.31 5.50 11.86
C ARG A 22 13.97 6.56 12.90
N VAL A 23 13.96 7.82 12.47
CA VAL A 23 13.50 8.95 13.28
C VAL A 23 12.04 9.25 12.93
N PHE A 24 11.17 9.24 13.93
CA PHE A 24 9.75 9.57 13.76
C PHE A 24 9.58 11.08 13.98
N THR A 25 9.53 11.85 12.89
CA THR A 25 9.36 13.30 12.94
C THR A 25 7.89 13.66 13.19
N PRO A 26 7.54 14.31 14.29
CA PRO A 26 6.17 14.73 14.56
C PRO A 26 5.80 15.90 13.64
N LEU A 27 4.88 15.64 12.69
CA LEU A 27 4.34 16.62 11.76
C LEU A 27 2.81 16.62 11.91
N GLN A 28 2.24 17.79 12.17
CA GLN A 28 0.80 17.96 12.28
C GLN A 28 0.18 18.14 10.88
N LYS A 29 -0.56 17.13 10.42
CA LYS A 29 -1.42 17.26 9.25
C LYS A 29 -2.55 18.24 9.54
N ARG A 30 -2.87 19.06 8.54
CA ARG A 30 -4.01 19.98 8.58
C ARG A 30 -4.89 19.74 7.36
N ALA A 31 -6.20 19.68 7.56
CA ALA A 31 -7.14 19.45 6.48
C ALA A 31 -7.19 20.61 5.48
N ASP A 32 -6.99 21.84 5.98
CA ASP A 32 -7.11 23.09 5.22
C ASP A 32 -5.86 23.51 4.43
N SER A 33 -4.73 22.83 4.62
CA SER A 33 -3.45 23.27 4.06
C SER A 33 -2.59 22.13 3.48
N PHE A 34 -3.14 20.93 3.30
CA PHE A 34 -2.42 19.86 2.60
C PHE A 34 -1.99 20.33 1.19
N PRO A 35 -0.74 20.06 0.76
CA PRO A 35 0.27 19.16 1.30
C PRO A 35 1.23 19.79 2.34
N PHE A 36 0.88 20.92 2.92
CA PHE A 36 1.68 21.53 3.97
C PHE A 36 1.28 21.01 5.35
N TYR A 37 2.28 20.54 6.11
CA TYR A 37 2.14 20.11 7.50
C TYR A 37 2.83 21.13 8.41
N ARG A 38 2.46 21.14 9.70
CA ARG A 38 3.06 22.04 10.68
C ARG A 38 4.02 21.27 11.59
N ARG A 39 5.19 21.83 11.86
CA ARG A 39 6.13 21.34 12.88
C ARG A 39 5.68 21.75 14.28
N THR A 40 6.33 21.16 15.29
CA THR A 40 6.09 21.50 16.70
C THR A 40 6.49 22.94 17.04
N ASP A 41 7.42 23.54 16.32
CA ASP A 41 7.84 24.94 16.44
C ASP A 41 6.92 25.92 15.69
N GLY A 42 5.85 25.41 15.04
CA GLY A 42 4.90 26.20 14.28
C GLY A 42 5.28 26.47 12.81
N SER A 43 6.48 26.12 12.39
CA SER A 43 6.92 26.26 10.99
C SER A 43 6.18 25.26 10.07
N THR A 44 6.11 25.60 8.77
CA THR A 44 5.41 24.81 7.76
C THR A 44 6.40 23.97 6.97
N VAL A 45 5.98 22.75 6.62
CA VAL A 45 6.76 21.78 5.83
C VAL A 45 5.92 21.25 4.67
N LEU A 46 6.47 21.28 3.47
CA LEU A 46 5.87 20.66 2.28
C LEU A 46 6.20 19.18 2.27
N VAL A 47 5.16 18.32 2.23
CA VAL A 47 5.33 16.84 2.33
C VAL A 47 5.26 16.19 0.96
N TRP A 48 6.32 15.47 0.59
CA TRP A 48 6.48 14.77 -0.70
C TRP A 48 6.30 13.25 -0.62
N SER A 49 6.13 12.68 0.58
CA SER A 49 6.05 11.22 0.79
C SER A 49 4.77 10.76 1.49
N ALA A 50 3.67 11.51 1.35
CA ALA A 50 2.39 11.09 1.91
C ALA A 50 1.77 9.96 1.08
N ASN A 51 1.11 9.01 1.78
CA ASN A 51 0.32 7.98 1.11
C ASN A 51 -1.13 8.43 0.78
N ASP A 52 -1.53 9.62 1.19
CA ASP A 52 -2.81 10.23 0.83
C ASP A 52 -2.75 10.76 -0.62
N TYR A 53 -2.64 9.83 -1.58
CA TYR A 53 -2.32 10.10 -2.99
C TYR A 53 -3.27 11.07 -3.68
N LEU A 54 -4.54 11.01 -3.33
CA LEU A 54 -5.58 11.89 -3.88
C LEU A 54 -5.88 13.09 -2.97
N ALA A 55 -5.17 13.25 -1.84
CA ALA A 55 -5.44 14.31 -0.86
C ALA A 55 -6.87 14.27 -0.30
N MET A 56 -7.43 13.06 -0.14
CA MET A 56 -8.79 12.88 0.36
C MET A 56 -8.89 13.03 1.87
N GLY A 57 -7.81 12.79 2.61
CA GLY A 57 -7.83 12.82 4.07
C GLY A 57 -8.08 14.20 4.70
N GLY A 58 -8.05 15.27 3.90
CA GLY A 58 -8.47 16.63 4.27
C GLY A 58 -9.67 17.14 3.46
N HIS A 59 -10.20 16.32 2.55
CA HIS A 59 -11.30 16.73 1.69
C HIS A 59 -12.61 16.87 2.48
N PRO A 60 -13.43 17.93 2.23
CA PRO A 60 -14.67 18.16 2.99
C PRO A 60 -15.63 16.96 3.02
N VAL A 61 -15.74 16.19 1.93
CA VAL A 61 -16.67 15.05 1.83
C VAL A 61 -16.43 13.99 2.91
N PRO A 62 -15.26 13.35 3.00
CA PRO A 62 -15.01 12.37 4.07
C PRO A 62 -14.94 13.00 5.47
N VAL A 63 -14.44 14.23 5.59
CA VAL A 63 -14.35 14.94 6.88
C VAL A 63 -15.76 15.18 7.46
N ASN A 64 -16.69 15.70 6.65
CA ASN A 64 -18.07 15.96 7.10
C ASN A 64 -18.79 14.65 7.46
N ALA A 65 -18.64 13.59 6.65
CA ALA A 65 -19.21 12.29 6.94
C ALA A 65 -18.68 11.70 8.27
N ALA A 66 -17.38 11.86 8.54
CA ALA A 66 -16.78 11.45 9.81
C ALA A 66 -17.36 12.23 11.00
N CYS A 67 -17.50 13.56 10.88
CA CYS A 67 -18.05 14.41 11.92
C CYS A 67 -19.50 14.05 12.23
N GLU A 68 -20.34 13.89 11.22
CA GLU A 68 -21.75 13.50 11.39
C GLU A 68 -21.88 12.13 12.06
N ALA A 69 -21.10 11.14 11.61
CA ALA A 69 -21.10 9.82 12.22
C ALA A 69 -20.56 9.84 13.67
N ALA A 70 -19.56 10.66 13.96
CA ALA A 70 -19.05 10.82 15.33
C ALA A 70 -20.09 11.41 16.30
N LEU A 71 -20.88 12.37 15.82
CA LEU A 71 -21.95 12.99 16.61
C LEU A 71 -23.13 12.04 16.88
N THR A 72 -23.43 11.14 15.94
CA THR A 72 -24.60 10.25 16.02
C THR A 72 -24.29 8.86 16.58
N MET A 73 -23.10 8.31 16.27
CA MET A 73 -22.71 6.94 16.62
C MET A 73 -21.53 6.87 17.60
N GLY A 74 -20.91 8.02 17.96
CA GLY A 74 -19.75 8.07 18.84
C GLY A 74 -18.42 7.75 18.13
N THR A 75 -17.35 7.59 18.94
CA THR A 75 -15.97 7.49 18.44
C THR A 75 -15.45 6.07 18.31
N GLY A 76 -16.17 5.06 18.80
CA GLY A 76 -15.75 3.65 18.77
C GLY A 76 -16.87 2.71 18.39
N ALA A 77 -16.51 1.51 17.91
CA ALA A 77 -17.48 0.51 17.49
C ALA A 77 -18.10 -0.29 18.65
N GLY A 78 -17.56 -0.19 19.84
CA GLY A 78 -18.08 -0.90 21.05
C GLY A 78 -17.70 -2.37 21.16
N GLY A 79 -17.08 -2.97 20.13
CA GLY A 79 -16.65 -4.38 20.15
C GLY A 79 -16.14 -4.88 18.81
N THR A 80 -15.92 -6.20 18.75
CA THR A 80 -15.66 -6.90 17.48
C THR A 80 -16.94 -6.98 16.64
N ARG A 81 -16.79 -7.28 15.35
CA ARG A 81 -17.93 -7.35 14.41
C ARG A 81 -19.04 -8.32 14.88
N ASN A 82 -18.66 -9.44 15.47
CA ASN A 82 -19.61 -10.49 15.90
C ASN A 82 -20.21 -10.27 17.31
N ILE A 83 -19.72 -9.29 18.09
CA ILE A 83 -20.30 -9.02 19.43
C ILE A 83 -21.27 -7.84 19.36
N SER A 84 -20.78 -6.63 19.06
CA SER A 84 -21.60 -5.42 18.98
C SER A 84 -21.04 -4.37 18.02
N GLY A 85 -19.93 -4.70 17.33
CA GLY A 85 -19.18 -3.76 16.50
C GLY A 85 -19.64 -3.70 15.05
N THR A 86 -20.71 -4.38 14.64
CA THR A 86 -21.31 -4.24 13.33
C THR A 86 -22.38 -3.14 13.36
N SER A 87 -22.32 -2.26 12.37
CA SER A 87 -23.32 -1.21 12.17
C SER A 87 -23.68 -1.10 10.69
N PRO A 88 -24.83 -0.50 10.33
CA PRO A 88 -25.25 -0.38 8.93
C PRO A 88 -24.22 0.29 8.00
N VAL A 89 -23.37 1.16 8.54
CA VAL A 89 -22.33 1.81 7.73
C VAL A 89 -21.19 0.84 7.36
N HIS A 90 -20.92 -0.19 8.17
CA HIS A 90 -19.98 -1.24 7.80
C HIS A 90 -20.51 -2.06 6.63
N ASP A 91 -21.76 -2.49 6.70
CA ASP A 91 -22.40 -3.27 5.64
C ASP A 91 -22.49 -2.47 4.33
N ALA A 92 -22.85 -1.18 4.43
CA ALA A 92 -22.88 -0.28 3.26
C ALA A 92 -21.50 -0.07 2.64
N LEU A 93 -20.44 0.01 3.45
CA LEU A 93 -19.08 0.14 2.96
C LEU A 93 -18.58 -1.17 2.32
N GLU A 94 -18.86 -2.34 2.91
CA GLU A 94 -18.52 -3.64 2.34
C GLU A 94 -19.23 -3.85 0.98
N ALA A 95 -20.50 -3.48 0.88
CA ALA A 95 -21.24 -3.53 -0.39
C ALA A 95 -20.67 -2.57 -1.45
N GLU A 96 -20.30 -1.34 -1.07
CA GLU A 96 -19.70 -0.36 -1.98
C GLU A 96 -18.33 -0.84 -2.52
N LEU A 97 -17.53 -1.50 -1.67
CA LEU A 97 -16.24 -2.07 -2.06
C LEU A 97 -16.40 -3.28 -2.98
N ALA A 98 -17.36 -4.15 -2.70
CA ALA A 98 -17.70 -5.27 -3.58
C ALA A 98 -18.11 -4.77 -4.97
N ASP A 99 -19.00 -3.77 -5.03
CA ASP A 99 -19.43 -3.15 -6.29
C ASP A 99 -18.26 -2.46 -7.04
N LEU A 100 -17.35 -1.75 -6.32
CA LEU A 100 -16.18 -1.12 -6.91
C LEU A 100 -15.30 -2.10 -7.69
N HIS A 101 -15.16 -3.32 -7.19
CA HIS A 101 -14.34 -4.37 -7.80
C HIS A 101 -15.13 -5.37 -8.65
N GLY A 102 -16.45 -5.20 -8.76
CA GLY A 102 -17.34 -6.15 -9.46
C GLY A 102 -17.32 -7.54 -8.82
N LYS A 103 -17.26 -7.61 -7.48
CA LYS A 103 -17.24 -8.83 -6.69
C LYS A 103 -18.55 -9.02 -5.93
N GLU A 104 -18.80 -10.25 -5.46
CA GLU A 104 -20.05 -10.61 -4.76
C GLU A 104 -20.08 -10.09 -3.33
N ALA A 105 -18.93 -10.07 -2.65
CA ALA A 105 -18.83 -9.64 -1.25
C ALA A 105 -17.54 -8.88 -0.94
N GLY A 106 -17.60 -8.07 0.13
CA GLY A 106 -16.48 -7.39 0.74
C GLY A 106 -16.39 -7.66 2.23
N LEU A 107 -15.20 -7.52 2.81
CA LEU A 107 -14.94 -7.67 4.24
C LEU A 107 -13.95 -6.63 4.72
N LEU A 108 -14.31 -5.87 5.75
CA LEU A 108 -13.49 -4.81 6.32
C LEU A 108 -12.54 -5.33 7.41
N PHE A 109 -11.34 -4.77 7.44
CA PHE A 109 -10.33 -5.00 8.47
C PHE A 109 -9.81 -3.65 9.00
N THR A 110 -9.14 -3.69 10.16
CA THR A 110 -8.59 -2.47 10.80
C THR A 110 -7.45 -1.82 10.01
N SER A 111 -6.77 -2.54 9.12
CA SER A 111 -5.75 -1.99 8.23
C SER A 111 -5.49 -2.93 7.06
N GLY A 112 -4.86 -2.45 5.97
CA GLY A 112 -4.38 -3.28 4.87
C GLY A 112 -3.32 -4.32 5.29
N PHE A 113 -2.57 -4.05 6.36
CA PHE A 113 -1.67 -5.05 6.93
C PHE A 113 -2.47 -6.24 7.50
N VAL A 114 -3.54 -5.95 8.25
CA VAL A 114 -4.37 -6.99 8.88
C VAL A 114 -5.19 -7.74 7.85
N SER A 115 -5.74 -7.08 6.81
CA SER A 115 -6.47 -7.75 5.72
C SER A 115 -5.60 -8.78 5.01
N ASN A 116 -4.40 -8.41 4.57
CA ASN A 116 -3.44 -9.32 3.94
C ASN A 116 -3.05 -10.48 4.87
N GLN A 117 -2.65 -10.16 6.11
CA GLN A 117 -2.21 -11.17 7.06
C GLN A 117 -3.34 -12.16 7.41
N ALA A 118 -4.53 -11.65 7.70
CA ALA A 118 -5.66 -12.45 8.12
C ALA A 118 -6.20 -13.31 6.97
N ALA A 119 -6.41 -12.73 5.78
CA ALA A 119 -6.96 -13.46 4.64
C ALA A 119 -5.99 -14.56 4.17
N LEU A 120 -4.72 -14.21 3.88
CA LEU A 120 -3.74 -15.18 3.39
C LEU A 120 -3.49 -16.30 4.40
N SER A 121 -3.32 -15.98 5.70
CA SER A 121 -3.12 -17.04 6.69
C SER A 121 -4.33 -17.96 6.84
N THR A 122 -5.54 -17.42 6.72
CA THR A 122 -6.78 -18.20 6.85
C THR A 122 -6.96 -19.13 5.65
N ILE A 123 -6.80 -18.63 4.42
CA ILE A 123 -6.90 -19.43 3.20
C ILE A 123 -5.85 -20.54 3.22
N LEU A 124 -4.59 -20.17 3.44
CA LEU A 124 -3.45 -21.08 3.35
C LEU A 124 -3.35 -22.08 4.52
N ASN A 125 -4.11 -21.89 5.61
CA ASN A 125 -4.29 -22.87 6.68
C ASN A 125 -5.52 -23.75 6.49
N SER A 126 -6.35 -23.49 5.46
CA SER A 126 -7.41 -24.41 5.07
C SER A 126 -6.83 -25.62 4.31
N PHE A 127 -7.54 -26.73 4.32
CA PHE A 127 -7.08 -27.96 3.66
C PHE A 127 -8.19 -28.51 2.76
N PRO A 128 -8.48 -27.87 1.61
CA PRO A 128 -9.62 -28.23 0.75
C PRO A 128 -9.50 -29.67 0.21
N LYS A 129 -8.30 -30.23 0.16
CA LYS A 129 -8.03 -31.62 -0.26
C LYS A 129 -7.44 -32.50 0.84
N GLY A 130 -7.67 -32.10 2.11
CA GLY A 130 -7.21 -32.81 3.30
C GLY A 130 -5.82 -32.40 3.78
N PRO A 131 -5.45 -32.71 5.05
CA PRO A 131 -4.25 -32.23 5.71
C PRO A 131 -2.94 -32.69 5.06
N GLN A 132 -2.96 -33.77 4.26
CA GLN A 132 -1.79 -34.31 3.57
C GLN A 132 -1.49 -33.61 2.24
N ASN A 133 -2.38 -32.70 1.81
CA ASN A 133 -2.23 -31.94 0.58
C ASN A 133 -2.31 -30.42 0.89
N PRO A 134 -1.24 -29.81 1.41
CA PRO A 134 -1.22 -28.40 1.78
C PRO A 134 -1.27 -27.51 0.54
N TRP A 135 -1.65 -26.25 0.74
CA TRP A 135 -1.55 -25.21 -0.28
C TRP A 135 -0.10 -25.03 -0.75
N HIS A 136 0.09 -24.86 -2.05
CA HIS A 136 1.29 -24.29 -2.63
C HIS A 136 1.05 -22.81 -2.93
N CYS A 137 1.73 -21.93 -2.18
CA CYS A 137 1.65 -20.50 -2.36
C CYS A 137 2.83 -20.01 -3.20
N PHE A 138 2.53 -19.36 -4.33
CA PHE A 138 3.52 -18.74 -5.23
C PHE A 138 3.50 -17.24 -4.99
N SER A 139 4.53 -16.74 -4.31
CA SER A 139 4.62 -15.33 -3.90
C SER A 139 5.67 -14.59 -4.71
N ASP A 140 5.33 -13.42 -5.24
CA ASP A 140 6.33 -12.52 -5.82
C ASP A 140 7.37 -12.14 -4.76
N SER A 141 8.64 -12.09 -5.15
CA SER A 141 9.76 -11.80 -4.24
C SER A 141 9.72 -10.39 -3.62
N LYS A 142 8.95 -9.47 -4.21
CA LYS A 142 8.79 -8.08 -3.74
C LYS A 142 7.45 -7.81 -3.07
N ASN A 143 6.63 -8.83 -2.82
CA ASN A 143 5.38 -8.67 -2.10
C ASN A 143 5.57 -7.97 -0.75
N HIS A 144 4.59 -7.18 -0.37
CA HIS A 144 4.58 -6.41 0.88
C HIS A 144 4.71 -7.30 2.12
N ALA A 145 5.32 -6.75 3.17
CA ALA A 145 5.56 -7.45 4.44
C ALA A 145 4.29 -8.04 5.08
N SER A 146 3.11 -7.45 4.85
CA SER A 146 1.82 -7.97 5.33
C SER A 146 1.43 -9.28 4.64
N MET A 147 1.64 -9.38 3.32
CA MET A 147 1.44 -10.63 2.56
C MET A 147 2.41 -11.70 3.03
N ILE A 148 3.70 -11.34 3.17
CA ILE A 148 4.73 -12.25 3.69
C ILE A 148 4.38 -12.73 5.10
N ALA A 149 3.84 -11.86 5.97
CA ALA A 149 3.41 -12.23 7.32
C ALA A 149 2.25 -13.23 7.32
N GLY A 150 1.26 -13.03 6.45
CA GLY A 150 0.14 -13.95 6.27
C GLY A 150 0.59 -15.31 5.73
N ILE A 151 1.44 -15.32 4.70
CA ILE A 151 2.00 -16.54 4.10
C ILE A 151 2.84 -17.31 5.13
N LYS A 152 3.75 -16.64 5.85
CA LYS A 152 4.58 -17.26 6.89
C LYS A 152 3.78 -17.74 8.10
N GLY A 153 2.62 -17.14 8.37
CA GLY A 153 1.69 -17.58 9.40
C GLY A 153 0.87 -18.83 9.03
N SER A 154 1.13 -19.40 7.87
CA SER A 154 0.41 -20.57 7.34
C SER A 154 1.26 -21.85 7.31
N ARG A 155 0.62 -22.95 6.92
CA ARG A 155 1.24 -24.25 6.68
C ARG A 155 1.49 -24.54 5.19
N ALA A 156 1.35 -23.54 4.34
CA ALA A 156 1.55 -23.69 2.90
C ALA A 156 3.02 -23.97 2.55
N VAL A 157 3.22 -24.71 1.47
CA VAL A 157 4.52 -24.80 0.80
C VAL A 157 4.75 -23.50 0.05
N VAL A 158 5.75 -22.71 0.47
CA VAL A 158 6.01 -21.39 -0.07
C VAL A 158 7.01 -21.47 -1.21
N ASN A 159 6.60 -20.97 -2.39
CA ASN A 159 7.39 -20.86 -3.61
C ASN A 159 7.56 -19.38 -3.93
N ILE A 160 8.77 -18.84 -3.81
CA ILE A 160 9.03 -17.43 -4.12
C ILE A 160 9.53 -17.34 -5.56
N PHE A 161 8.81 -16.64 -6.42
CA PHE A 161 9.27 -16.38 -7.77
C PHE A 161 9.95 -15.01 -7.89
N ARG A 162 10.88 -14.90 -8.86
CA ARG A 162 11.55 -13.64 -9.13
C ARG A 162 10.53 -12.60 -9.58
N HIS A 163 10.73 -11.37 -9.15
CA HIS A 163 9.82 -10.26 -9.36
C HIS A 163 9.39 -10.11 -10.83
N ASN A 164 8.08 -10.15 -11.06
CA ASN A 164 7.42 -10.09 -12.36
C ASN A 164 7.94 -11.11 -13.42
N ASP A 165 8.66 -12.17 -13.01
CA ASP A 165 9.23 -13.18 -13.92
C ASP A 165 8.24 -14.33 -14.13
N LEU A 166 7.44 -14.21 -15.17
CA LEU A 166 6.43 -15.19 -15.56
C LEU A 166 7.04 -16.56 -15.93
N VAL A 167 8.25 -16.57 -16.50
CA VAL A 167 8.94 -17.81 -16.86
C VAL A 167 9.35 -18.59 -15.63
N HIS A 168 9.88 -17.88 -14.61
CA HIS A 168 10.23 -18.49 -13.34
C HIS A 168 8.97 -18.95 -12.60
N LEU A 169 7.91 -18.13 -12.55
CA LEU A 169 6.63 -18.52 -11.95
C LEU A 169 6.08 -19.80 -12.61
N GLU A 170 6.05 -19.85 -13.93
CA GLU A 170 5.57 -21.03 -14.64
C GLU A 170 6.40 -22.29 -14.34
N SER A 171 7.73 -22.14 -14.22
CA SER A 171 8.60 -23.27 -13.86
C SER A 171 8.28 -23.85 -12.48
N LEU A 172 7.95 -22.97 -11.50
CA LEU A 172 7.56 -23.38 -10.16
C LEU A 172 6.16 -24.01 -10.13
N LEU A 173 5.19 -23.45 -10.88
CA LEU A 173 3.84 -24.00 -11.01
C LEU A 173 3.86 -25.40 -11.61
N ARG A 174 4.70 -25.62 -12.62
CA ARG A 174 4.89 -26.92 -13.28
C ARG A 174 5.52 -27.96 -12.35
N ALA A 175 6.42 -27.54 -11.45
CA ALA A 175 7.09 -28.42 -10.51
C ALA A 175 6.21 -28.83 -9.33
N ALA A 176 5.17 -28.06 -9.02
CA ALA A 176 4.25 -28.38 -7.94
C ALA A 176 3.37 -29.60 -8.27
N PRO A 177 2.92 -30.40 -7.26
CA PRO A 177 2.01 -31.51 -7.51
C PRO A 177 0.75 -31.04 -8.25
N ALA A 178 0.33 -31.80 -9.25
CA ALA A 178 -0.78 -31.41 -10.13
C ALA A 178 -2.10 -31.23 -9.36
N ASP A 179 -2.31 -32.08 -8.35
CA ASP A 179 -3.52 -32.10 -7.53
C ASP A 179 -3.46 -31.17 -6.31
N ALA A 180 -2.30 -30.56 -6.01
CA ALA A 180 -2.18 -29.64 -4.88
C ALA A 180 -3.00 -28.35 -5.13
N PRO A 181 -3.66 -27.80 -4.09
CA PRO A 181 -4.25 -26.47 -4.18
C PRO A 181 -3.15 -25.42 -4.33
N LYS A 182 -3.33 -24.48 -5.27
CA LYS A 182 -2.34 -23.47 -5.63
C LYS A 182 -2.91 -22.08 -5.47
N LEU A 183 -2.09 -21.14 -4.97
CA LEU A 183 -2.43 -19.73 -4.87
C LEU A 183 -1.24 -18.90 -5.35
N ILE A 184 -1.49 -17.95 -6.27
CA ILE A 184 -0.53 -16.95 -6.74
C ILE A 184 -0.84 -15.65 -6.03
N ALA A 185 0.13 -15.10 -5.26
CA ALA A 185 0.01 -13.86 -4.51
C ALA A 185 0.95 -12.79 -5.11
N PHE A 186 0.40 -11.64 -5.49
CA PHE A 186 1.13 -10.55 -6.15
C PHE A 186 0.45 -9.20 -5.89
N GLU A 187 1.20 -8.10 -6.12
CA GLU A 187 0.68 -6.73 -6.08
C GLU A 187 0.44 -6.22 -7.50
N SER A 188 -0.47 -5.26 -7.67
CA SER A 188 -0.67 -4.59 -8.96
C SER A 188 0.37 -3.50 -9.20
N VAL A 189 0.61 -2.66 -8.18
CA VAL A 189 1.63 -1.60 -8.18
C VAL A 189 2.55 -1.82 -6.99
N TYR A 190 3.81 -2.12 -7.26
CA TYR A 190 4.81 -2.34 -6.21
C TYR A 190 5.32 -1.02 -5.64
N SER A 191 5.21 -0.88 -4.33
CA SER A 191 5.36 0.40 -3.64
C SER A 191 6.75 1.02 -3.72
N MET A 192 7.80 0.21 -3.84
CA MET A 192 9.18 0.67 -3.80
C MET A 192 9.80 0.78 -5.18
N ASP A 193 9.46 -0.12 -6.08
CA ASP A 193 9.96 -0.13 -7.46
C ASP A 193 9.07 0.70 -8.39
N ALA A 194 7.83 0.94 -7.98
CA ALA A 194 6.86 1.77 -8.70
C ALA A 194 6.49 1.24 -10.09
N ASP A 195 6.75 -0.05 -10.34
CA ASP A 195 6.36 -0.78 -11.54
C ASP A 195 4.98 -1.42 -11.39
N ILE A 196 4.45 -1.92 -12.49
CA ILE A 196 3.12 -2.52 -12.58
C ILE A 196 3.26 -3.98 -13.01
N ALA A 197 2.57 -4.88 -12.28
CA ALA A 197 2.58 -6.29 -12.61
C ALA A 197 1.81 -6.60 -13.90
N PRO A 198 2.23 -7.61 -14.68
CA PRO A 198 1.54 -8.06 -15.89
C PRO A 198 0.31 -8.92 -15.57
N LEU A 199 -0.77 -8.28 -15.05
CA LEU A 199 -1.93 -8.96 -14.46
C LEU A 199 -2.57 -9.99 -15.40
N ALA A 200 -2.79 -9.64 -16.66
CA ALA A 200 -3.40 -10.55 -17.63
C ALA A 200 -2.61 -11.87 -17.78
N ALA A 201 -1.28 -11.77 -17.89
CA ALA A 201 -0.42 -12.93 -18.03
C ALA A 201 -0.30 -13.76 -16.73
N LEU A 202 -0.40 -13.11 -15.56
CA LEU A 202 -0.51 -13.81 -14.27
C LEU A 202 -1.81 -14.61 -14.18
N CYS A 203 -2.94 -14.03 -14.61
CA CYS A 203 -4.21 -14.72 -14.72
C CYS A 203 -4.14 -15.89 -15.72
N ASP A 204 -3.47 -15.73 -16.87
CA ASP A 204 -3.30 -16.83 -17.85
C ASP A 204 -2.57 -18.03 -17.24
N LEU A 205 -1.53 -17.76 -16.42
CA LEU A 205 -0.84 -18.82 -15.68
C LEU A 205 -1.71 -19.43 -14.59
N ALA A 206 -2.50 -18.62 -13.88
CA ALA A 206 -3.43 -19.11 -12.87
C ALA A 206 -4.46 -20.06 -13.48
N ASP A 207 -5.10 -19.66 -14.58
CA ASP A 207 -6.06 -20.50 -15.33
C ASP A 207 -5.42 -21.80 -15.80
N LYS A 208 -4.22 -21.72 -16.42
CA LYS A 208 -3.49 -22.87 -16.96
C LYS A 208 -3.15 -23.93 -15.92
N TYR A 209 -2.83 -23.51 -14.69
CA TYR A 209 -2.38 -24.41 -13.63
C TYR A 209 -3.44 -24.63 -12.52
N GLY A 210 -4.65 -24.09 -12.68
CA GLY A 210 -5.72 -24.19 -11.71
C GLY A 210 -5.36 -23.55 -10.37
N ALA A 211 -4.71 -22.40 -10.40
CA ALA A 211 -4.28 -21.66 -9.23
C ALA A 211 -5.28 -20.53 -8.92
N MET A 212 -5.57 -20.35 -7.63
CA MET A 212 -6.30 -19.18 -7.11
C MET A 212 -5.40 -17.94 -7.18
N THR A 213 -5.98 -16.77 -7.45
CA THR A 213 -5.29 -15.49 -7.52
C THR A 213 -5.60 -14.63 -6.29
N TYR A 214 -4.55 -14.05 -5.68
CA TYR A 214 -4.66 -13.06 -4.61
C TYR A 214 -3.90 -11.80 -5.01
N LEU A 215 -4.64 -10.73 -5.28
CA LEU A 215 -4.10 -9.45 -5.76
C LEU A 215 -4.19 -8.39 -4.67
N ASP A 216 -3.06 -7.77 -4.35
CA ASP A 216 -2.98 -6.56 -3.53
C ASP A 216 -3.03 -5.32 -4.45
N GLU A 217 -4.13 -4.55 -4.36
CA GLU A 217 -4.37 -3.30 -5.09
C GLU A 217 -4.13 -2.04 -4.24
N VAL A 218 -3.49 -2.17 -3.09
CA VAL A 218 -3.33 -1.12 -2.07
C VAL A 218 -2.71 0.16 -2.64
N HIS A 219 -1.84 0.05 -3.63
CA HIS A 219 -1.19 1.18 -4.31
C HIS A 219 -1.89 1.61 -5.61
N ALA A 220 -3.06 1.03 -5.93
CA ALA A 220 -3.75 1.32 -7.18
C ALA A 220 -5.23 1.68 -7.01
N VAL A 221 -5.90 1.07 -6.03
CA VAL A 221 -7.33 1.35 -5.76
C VAL A 221 -7.56 2.84 -5.46
N GLY A 222 -8.66 3.36 -5.95
CA GLY A 222 -9.01 4.79 -5.90
C GLY A 222 -8.40 5.61 -7.04
N MET A 223 -7.41 5.09 -7.77
CA MET A 223 -6.65 5.86 -8.75
C MET A 223 -6.77 5.32 -10.17
N TYR A 224 -6.50 4.02 -10.35
CA TYR A 224 -6.48 3.37 -11.66
C TYR A 224 -7.86 2.84 -12.04
N GLY A 225 -8.09 2.70 -13.33
CA GLY A 225 -9.33 2.21 -13.90
C GLY A 225 -10.42 3.29 -14.04
N PRO A 226 -11.47 3.01 -14.80
CA PRO A 226 -12.57 3.95 -15.06
C PRO A 226 -13.25 4.47 -13.79
N THR A 227 -13.47 3.62 -12.79
CA THR A 227 -14.13 3.98 -11.54
C THR A 227 -13.19 4.07 -10.33
N GLY A 228 -11.90 3.77 -10.53
CA GLY A 228 -10.92 3.68 -9.45
C GLY A 228 -10.83 2.30 -8.80
N GLY A 229 -11.26 1.25 -9.47
CA GLY A 229 -11.18 -0.13 -9.00
C GLY A 229 -9.78 -0.74 -9.02
N GLY A 230 -8.77 0.00 -9.52
CA GLY A 230 -7.39 -0.44 -9.54
C GLY A 230 -6.86 -0.80 -10.93
N VAL A 231 -5.68 -1.39 -10.96
CA VAL A 231 -5.05 -1.85 -12.21
C VAL A 231 -5.84 -3.01 -12.83
N SER A 232 -6.42 -3.88 -12.02
CA SER A 232 -7.26 -4.98 -12.50
C SER A 232 -8.50 -4.48 -13.26
N GLU A 233 -9.11 -3.37 -12.83
CA GLU A 233 -10.18 -2.69 -13.56
C GLU A 233 -9.63 -2.05 -14.86
N ARG A 234 -8.51 -1.34 -14.78
CA ARG A 234 -7.85 -0.70 -15.93
C ARG A 234 -7.58 -1.70 -17.06
N ASP A 235 -7.07 -2.87 -16.69
CA ASP A 235 -6.66 -3.90 -17.64
C ASP A 235 -7.81 -4.86 -18.01
N GLY A 236 -9.02 -4.65 -17.44
CA GLY A 236 -10.21 -5.44 -17.74
C GLY A 236 -10.16 -6.88 -17.20
N VAL A 237 -9.29 -7.17 -16.22
CA VAL A 237 -9.06 -8.53 -15.69
C VAL A 237 -9.62 -8.75 -14.28
N ALA A 238 -10.27 -7.75 -13.67
CA ALA A 238 -10.80 -7.86 -12.31
C ALA A 238 -11.69 -9.10 -12.09
N HIS A 239 -12.45 -9.51 -13.11
CA HIS A 239 -13.31 -10.68 -13.06
C HIS A 239 -12.55 -12.01 -12.96
N ARG A 240 -11.26 -12.05 -13.32
CA ARG A 240 -10.38 -13.24 -13.27
C ARG A 240 -9.59 -13.33 -11.97
N ILE A 241 -9.67 -12.31 -11.11
CA ILE A 241 -8.99 -12.31 -9.82
C ILE A 241 -9.95 -12.87 -8.77
N ASP A 242 -9.54 -13.87 -8.00
CA ASP A 242 -10.41 -14.49 -6.99
C ASP A 242 -10.55 -13.59 -5.76
N ILE A 243 -9.46 -13.02 -5.26
CA ILE A 243 -9.48 -12.07 -4.14
C ILE A 243 -8.69 -10.82 -4.50
N ILE A 244 -9.35 -9.67 -4.33
CA ILE A 244 -8.71 -8.35 -4.41
C ILE A 244 -8.65 -7.77 -2.99
N GLU A 245 -7.45 -7.45 -2.54
CA GLU A 245 -7.19 -6.74 -1.30
C GLU A 245 -6.92 -5.27 -1.59
N GLY A 246 -7.36 -4.39 -0.69
CA GLY A 246 -7.13 -2.96 -0.80
C GLY A 246 -7.11 -2.25 0.54
N THR A 247 -6.79 -0.96 0.50
CA THR A 247 -6.73 -0.12 1.70
C THR A 247 -7.58 1.13 1.58
N LEU A 248 -8.15 1.53 2.71
CA LEU A 248 -8.84 2.82 2.86
C LEU A 248 -7.86 3.95 3.25
N ALA A 249 -6.59 3.59 3.58
CA ALA A 249 -5.63 4.51 4.20
C ALA A 249 -4.73 5.26 3.22
N LYS A 250 -4.89 5.05 1.91
CA LYS A 250 -4.07 5.72 0.89
C LYS A 250 -4.92 6.65 0.03
N ALA A 251 -5.28 6.27 -1.18
CA ALA A 251 -6.03 7.15 -2.09
C ALA A 251 -7.35 7.67 -1.51
N PHE A 252 -8.02 6.86 -0.69
CA PHE A 252 -9.26 7.27 -0.02
C PHE A 252 -9.05 8.17 1.21
N GLY A 253 -7.80 8.32 1.69
CA GLY A 253 -7.42 9.25 2.76
C GLY A 253 -7.97 8.93 4.16
N CYS A 254 -8.46 7.71 4.38
CA CYS A 254 -9.09 7.27 5.64
C CYS A 254 -8.21 6.28 6.42
N HIS A 255 -8.81 5.28 7.05
CA HIS A 255 -8.10 4.20 7.74
C HIS A 255 -8.87 2.90 7.58
N GLY A 256 -8.15 1.78 7.45
CA GLY A 256 -8.70 0.44 7.30
C GLY A 256 -8.12 -0.30 6.11
N GLY A 257 -8.44 -1.58 6.02
CA GLY A 257 -8.19 -2.45 4.88
C GLY A 257 -9.43 -3.27 4.56
N TYR A 258 -9.41 -3.96 3.45
CA TYR A 258 -10.52 -4.81 3.04
C TYR A 258 -10.07 -5.89 2.06
N ILE A 259 -10.89 -6.91 1.92
CA ILE A 259 -10.83 -7.85 0.79
C ILE A 259 -12.18 -7.85 0.08
N THR A 260 -12.17 -8.22 -1.20
CA THR A 260 -13.38 -8.52 -1.98
C THR A 260 -13.18 -9.80 -2.78
N GLY A 261 -14.24 -10.54 -3.03
CA GLY A 261 -14.19 -11.82 -3.73
C GLY A 261 -15.57 -12.48 -3.84
N ASP A 262 -15.53 -13.77 -4.13
CA ASP A 262 -16.72 -14.66 -4.06
C ASP A 262 -17.30 -14.65 -2.65
N ALA A 263 -18.63 -14.71 -2.55
CA ALA A 263 -19.36 -14.60 -1.28
C ALA A 263 -18.99 -15.70 -0.30
N ASP A 264 -18.86 -16.94 -0.75
CA ASP A 264 -18.53 -18.08 0.11
C ASP A 264 -17.09 -18.01 0.61
N VAL A 265 -16.15 -17.54 -0.23
CA VAL A 265 -14.74 -17.34 0.15
C VAL A 265 -14.61 -16.22 1.17
N VAL A 266 -15.28 -15.09 0.95
CA VAL A 266 -15.29 -13.96 1.88
C VAL A 266 -15.93 -14.35 3.21
N ASP A 267 -17.04 -15.10 3.20
CA ASP A 267 -17.69 -15.58 4.41
C ASP A 267 -16.84 -16.63 5.16
N PHE A 268 -16.14 -17.50 4.43
CA PHE A 268 -15.17 -18.41 5.03
C PHE A 268 -14.07 -17.63 5.79
N ILE A 269 -13.51 -16.60 5.19
CA ILE A 269 -12.50 -15.76 5.85
C ILE A 269 -13.10 -15.04 7.06
N ARG A 270 -14.27 -14.44 6.91
CA ARG A 270 -15.02 -13.77 8.00
C ARG A 270 -15.23 -14.69 9.20
N SER A 271 -15.55 -15.95 8.95
CA SER A 271 -15.90 -16.94 9.97
C SER A 271 -14.68 -17.60 10.62
N ASN A 272 -13.49 -17.55 10.00
CA ASN A 272 -12.31 -18.29 10.44
C ASN A 272 -11.08 -17.44 10.72
N ALA A 273 -11.01 -16.18 10.26
CA ALA A 273 -9.85 -15.33 10.42
C ALA A 273 -9.74 -14.75 11.85
N PRO A 274 -8.74 -15.13 12.66
CA PRO A 274 -8.58 -14.58 14.01
C PRO A 274 -8.39 -13.06 14.02
N GLY A 275 -7.69 -12.52 13.01
CA GLY A 275 -7.45 -11.09 12.84
C GLY A 275 -8.72 -10.28 12.52
N PHE A 276 -9.82 -10.94 12.18
CA PHE A 276 -11.14 -10.36 12.04
C PHE A 276 -12.00 -10.60 13.27
N ILE A 277 -12.16 -11.87 13.69
CA ILE A 277 -13.09 -12.29 14.75
C ILE A 277 -12.74 -11.64 16.10
N PHE A 278 -11.44 -11.56 16.44
CA PHE A 278 -10.97 -11.10 17.75
C PHE A 278 -10.46 -9.66 17.76
N THR A 279 -10.66 -8.91 16.66
CA THR A 279 -10.24 -7.51 16.54
C THR A 279 -11.45 -6.60 16.64
N THR A 280 -11.34 -5.52 17.43
CA THR A 280 -12.36 -4.45 17.48
C THR A 280 -12.59 -3.89 16.09
N SER A 281 -13.85 -3.68 15.72
CA SER A 281 -14.27 -3.12 14.42
C SER A 281 -13.70 -1.73 14.16
N LEU A 282 -13.62 -1.35 12.89
CA LEU A 282 -13.42 0.06 12.54
C LEU A 282 -14.45 0.95 13.24
N PRO A 283 -14.05 2.11 13.77
CA PRO A 283 -15.02 3.07 14.29
C PRO A 283 -16.03 3.47 13.20
N PRO A 284 -17.33 3.59 13.53
CA PRO A 284 -18.36 3.96 12.53
C PRO A 284 -18.05 5.27 11.79
N MET A 285 -17.46 6.25 12.47
CA MET A 285 -17.05 7.50 11.81
C MET A 285 -15.97 7.30 10.75
N THR A 286 -15.06 6.34 10.94
CA THR A 286 -14.04 5.98 9.96
C THR A 286 -14.65 5.27 8.78
N ALA A 287 -15.59 4.35 9.03
CA ALA A 287 -16.31 3.65 7.98
C ALA A 287 -17.19 4.62 7.13
N ALA A 288 -17.86 5.59 7.78
CA ALA A 288 -18.63 6.61 7.10
C ALA A 288 -17.76 7.52 6.23
N ALA A 289 -16.61 7.96 6.75
CA ALA A 289 -15.64 8.74 5.98
C ALA A 289 -15.16 7.97 4.75
N ALA A 290 -14.82 6.69 4.90
CA ALA A 290 -14.33 5.85 3.81
C ALA A 290 -15.42 5.64 2.74
N LEU A 291 -16.65 5.34 3.14
CA LEU A 291 -17.79 5.20 2.23
C LEU A 291 -18.02 6.49 1.40
N ALA A 292 -18.03 7.64 2.08
CA ALA A 292 -18.21 8.93 1.42
C ALA A 292 -17.02 9.25 0.47
N SER A 293 -15.79 8.92 0.88
CA SER A 293 -14.59 9.11 0.07
C SER A 293 -14.62 8.25 -1.19
N ILE A 294 -14.95 6.95 -1.06
CA ILE A 294 -15.02 6.03 -2.21
C ILE A 294 -16.04 6.53 -3.22
N ARG A 295 -17.26 6.84 -2.79
CA ARG A 295 -18.32 7.35 -3.66
C ARG A 295 -17.94 8.63 -4.38
N HIS A 296 -17.23 9.53 -3.70
CA HIS A 296 -16.72 10.75 -4.30
C HIS A 296 -15.62 10.48 -5.34
N VAL A 297 -14.61 9.69 -4.98
CA VAL A 297 -13.46 9.37 -5.82
C VAL A 297 -13.86 8.62 -7.10
N ARG A 298 -14.86 7.75 -7.03
CA ARG A 298 -15.42 7.03 -8.20
C ARG A 298 -15.90 8.00 -9.28
N GLN A 299 -16.39 9.16 -8.89
CA GLN A 299 -16.96 10.18 -9.80
C GLN A 299 -15.98 11.33 -10.12
N ASP A 300 -14.94 11.53 -9.31
CA ASP A 300 -13.95 12.60 -9.48
C ASP A 300 -12.82 12.18 -10.44
N HIS A 301 -13.18 12.01 -11.71
CA HIS A 301 -12.22 11.70 -12.77
C HIS A 301 -11.11 12.76 -12.91
N ALA A 302 -11.46 14.03 -12.66
CA ALA A 302 -10.52 15.14 -12.78
C ALA A 302 -9.40 15.05 -11.75
N ARG A 303 -9.71 14.68 -10.50
CA ARG A 303 -8.73 14.49 -9.42
C ARG A 303 -7.80 13.32 -9.72
N ARG A 304 -8.34 12.20 -10.22
CA ARG A 304 -7.55 11.04 -10.61
C ARG A 304 -6.62 11.35 -11.80
N ALA A 305 -7.13 12.01 -12.82
CA ALA A 305 -6.31 12.46 -13.95
C ALA A 305 -5.22 13.45 -13.52
N LYS A 306 -5.52 14.36 -12.58
CA LYS A 306 -4.55 15.33 -12.05
C LYS A 306 -3.42 14.68 -11.29
N LEU A 307 -3.66 13.57 -10.58
CA LEU A 307 -2.59 12.78 -9.93
C LEU A 307 -1.55 12.32 -10.95
N PHE A 308 -2.00 11.69 -12.03
CA PHE A 308 -1.09 11.16 -13.06
C PHE A 308 -0.36 12.27 -13.81
N GLU A 309 -1.05 13.37 -14.07
CA GLU A 309 -0.45 14.56 -14.68
C GLU A 309 0.65 15.14 -13.77
N ARG A 310 0.41 15.25 -12.46
CA ARG A 310 1.43 15.72 -11.50
C ARG A 310 2.62 14.77 -11.41
N ALA A 311 2.38 13.46 -11.43
CA ALA A 311 3.45 12.47 -11.46
C ALA A 311 4.29 12.57 -12.73
N ALA A 312 3.66 12.69 -13.89
CA ALA A 312 4.35 12.87 -15.17
C ALA A 312 5.17 14.17 -15.20
N THR A 313 4.60 15.28 -14.71
CA THR A 313 5.30 16.56 -14.62
C THR A 313 6.53 16.49 -13.73
N LEU A 314 6.43 15.88 -12.56
CA LEU A 314 7.58 15.71 -11.65
C LEU A 314 8.66 14.84 -12.29
N LYS A 315 8.30 13.72 -12.93
CA LYS A 315 9.24 12.85 -13.67
C LYS A 315 9.98 13.65 -14.74
N ALA A 316 9.27 14.39 -15.58
CA ALA A 316 9.87 15.21 -16.64
C ALA A 316 10.84 16.27 -16.09
N LYS A 317 10.48 16.93 -14.96
CA LYS A 317 11.35 17.92 -14.32
C LYS A 317 12.62 17.28 -13.72
N LEU A 318 12.53 16.11 -13.12
CA LEU A 318 13.68 15.35 -12.61
C LEU A 318 14.61 14.94 -13.75
N ASP A 319 14.06 14.42 -14.85
CA ASP A 319 14.83 14.01 -16.04
C ASP A 319 15.52 15.21 -16.69
N ALA A 320 14.83 16.33 -16.88
CA ALA A 320 15.39 17.56 -17.43
C ALA A 320 16.52 18.15 -16.56
N ALA A 321 16.47 17.92 -15.24
CA ALA A 321 17.50 18.34 -14.29
C ALA A 321 18.67 17.34 -14.17
N GLY A 322 18.64 16.20 -14.85
CA GLY A 322 19.64 15.14 -14.73
C GLY A 322 19.70 14.52 -13.34
N LEU A 323 18.57 14.50 -12.61
CA LEU A 323 18.48 13.85 -11.29
C LEU A 323 18.24 12.35 -11.46
N PRO A 324 18.81 11.49 -10.61
CA PRO A 324 18.82 10.04 -10.77
C PRO A 324 17.45 9.42 -10.43
N ARG A 325 16.47 9.59 -11.31
CA ARG A 325 15.15 8.99 -11.17
C ARG A 325 15.17 7.53 -11.58
N ILE A 326 14.60 6.65 -10.76
CA ILE A 326 14.29 5.28 -11.17
C ILE A 326 13.09 5.34 -12.13
N GLU A 327 13.18 4.63 -13.25
CA GLU A 327 12.07 4.52 -14.19
C GLU A 327 10.84 3.90 -13.50
N SER A 328 9.67 4.49 -13.70
CA SER A 328 8.43 4.03 -13.09
C SER A 328 7.25 4.33 -13.97
N GLU A 329 6.36 3.34 -14.11
CA GLU A 329 5.10 3.48 -14.85
C GLU A 329 3.99 4.12 -14.00
N SER A 330 4.10 3.98 -12.69
CA SER A 330 3.05 4.40 -11.74
C SER A 330 3.14 5.88 -11.34
N HIS A 331 2.23 6.29 -10.47
CA HIS A 331 2.18 7.62 -9.85
C HIS A 331 3.28 7.86 -8.80
N ILE A 332 4.01 6.83 -8.42
CA ILE A 332 5.13 6.89 -7.47
C ILE A 332 6.40 7.26 -8.24
N VAL A 333 7.16 8.21 -7.71
CA VAL A 333 8.36 8.75 -8.36
C VAL A 333 9.58 8.52 -7.45
N PRO A 334 10.31 7.42 -7.62
CA PRO A 334 11.49 7.14 -6.81
C PRO A 334 12.72 7.87 -7.36
N VAL A 335 13.52 8.49 -6.46
CA VAL A 335 14.81 9.12 -6.77
C VAL A 335 15.91 8.29 -6.12
N HIS A 336 16.81 7.72 -6.94
CA HIS A 336 17.86 6.83 -6.50
C HIS A 336 18.97 7.60 -5.77
N ILE A 337 19.41 7.08 -4.64
CA ILE A 337 20.53 7.64 -3.85
C ILE A 337 21.67 6.62 -3.71
N GLY A 338 21.35 5.34 -3.53
CA GLY A 338 22.30 4.22 -3.55
C GLY A 338 23.15 4.04 -2.31
N GLU A 339 22.91 4.82 -1.23
CA GLU A 339 23.63 4.70 0.03
C GLU A 339 22.76 5.17 1.20
N ALA A 340 22.68 4.38 2.28
CA ALA A 340 21.75 4.62 3.38
C ALA A 340 22.06 5.90 4.17
N ALA A 341 23.35 6.19 4.41
CA ALA A 341 23.76 7.39 5.13
C ALA A 341 23.44 8.64 4.31
N LEU A 342 23.79 8.66 3.04
CA LEU A 342 23.50 9.77 2.13
C LEU A 342 21.98 9.96 1.94
N CYS A 343 21.22 8.88 1.80
CA CYS A 343 19.76 8.96 1.67
C CYS A 343 19.12 9.60 2.92
N THR A 344 19.61 9.25 4.09
CA THR A 344 19.17 9.86 5.36
C THR A 344 19.59 11.33 5.44
N GLU A 345 20.82 11.67 5.05
CA GLU A 345 21.32 13.04 5.00
C GLU A 345 20.49 13.91 4.03
N VAL A 346 20.25 13.44 2.81
CA VAL A 346 19.42 14.15 1.81
C VAL A 346 18.03 14.45 2.37
N SER A 347 17.39 13.46 3.00
CA SER A 347 16.10 13.65 3.64
C SER A 347 16.13 14.68 4.77
N GLN A 348 17.18 14.66 5.61
CA GLN A 348 17.33 15.61 6.72
C GLN A 348 17.60 17.03 6.20
N ARG A 349 18.44 17.19 5.19
CA ARG A 349 18.73 18.50 4.59
C ARG A 349 17.51 19.09 3.89
N LEU A 350 16.72 18.28 3.16
CA LEU A 350 15.43 18.72 2.63
C LEU A 350 14.54 19.29 3.72
N LEU A 351 14.48 18.61 4.88
CA LEU A 351 13.64 19.04 5.99
C LEU A 351 14.17 20.30 6.69
N GLN A 352 15.47 20.41 6.90
CA GLN A 352 16.08 21.46 7.71
C GLN A 352 16.36 22.74 6.92
N GLU A 353 16.86 22.61 5.69
CA GLU A 353 17.30 23.73 4.87
C GLU A 353 16.19 24.24 3.94
N PHE A 354 15.27 23.36 3.48
CA PHE A 354 14.25 23.69 2.48
C PHE A 354 12.82 23.53 2.98
N SER A 355 12.61 23.14 4.23
CA SER A 355 11.28 22.86 4.77
C SER A 355 10.44 21.89 3.91
N MET A 356 11.10 20.86 3.39
CA MET A 356 10.49 19.79 2.59
C MET A 356 10.69 18.42 3.27
N TYR A 357 9.64 17.60 3.31
CA TYR A 357 9.72 16.28 3.92
C TYR A 357 9.58 15.18 2.87
N ALA A 358 10.64 14.41 2.70
CA ALA A 358 10.67 13.19 1.90
C ALA A 358 11.32 12.08 2.72
N THR A 359 10.64 10.95 2.86
CA THR A 359 11.11 9.82 3.68
C THR A 359 12.23 9.08 2.97
N PRO A 360 13.38 8.83 3.64
CA PRO A 360 14.43 7.97 3.10
C PRO A 360 14.00 6.52 3.16
N ILE A 361 14.13 5.80 2.07
CA ILE A 361 13.84 4.36 1.98
C ILE A 361 15.16 3.62 1.93
N ASN A 362 15.47 2.94 3.03
CA ASN A 362 16.72 2.21 3.24
C ASN A 362 16.45 0.72 3.49
N TYR A 363 17.51 -0.09 3.50
CA TYR A 363 17.45 -1.49 3.93
C TYR A 363 16.79 -1.61 5.32
N PRO A 364 15.90 -2.58 5.59
CA PRO A 364 15.55 -3.75 4.75
C PRO A 364 14.38 -3.51 3.78
N THR A 365 13.87 -2.28 3.65
CA THR A 365 12.73 -1.99 2.77
C THR A 365 13.10 -2.12 1.29
N VAL A 366 14.33 -1.75 0.95
CA VAL A 366 14.95 -1.97 -0.36
C VAL A 366 16.33 -2.64 -0.15
N PRO A 367 16.89 -3.33 -1.15
CA PRO A 367 18.25 -3.87 -1.10
C PRO A 367 19.30 -2.77 -0.85
N ARG A 368 20.46 -3.15 -0.33
CA ARG A 368 21.61 -2.23 -0.20
C ARG A 368 22.11 -1.83 -1.59
N GLY A 369 22.40 -0.55 -1.76
CA GLY A 369 22.76 0.06 -3.05
C GLY A 369 21.55 0.55 -3.85
N GLU A 370 20.32 0.27 -3.36
CA GLU A 370 19.07 0.71 -3.99
C GLU A 370 18.30 1.73 -3.14
N GLU A 371 18.96 2.34 -2.16
CA GLU A 371 18.35 3.34 -1.29
C GLU A 371 17.86 4.54 -2.12
N ARG A 372 16.70 5.06 -1.77
CA ARG A 372 15.98 6.06 -2.56
C ARG A 372 15.11 6.99 -1.72
N LEU A 373 14.80 8.16 -2.25
CA LEU A 373 13.63 8.91 -1.81
C LEU A 373 12.41 8.44 -2.61
N ARG A 374 11.30 8.20 -1.94
CA ARG A 374 10.05 7.83 -2.57
C ARG A 374 9.11 9.03 -2.59
N LEU A 375 9.04 9.70 -3.74
CA LEU A 375 8.19 10.87 -3.91
C LEU A 375 6.80 10.45 -4.39
N THR A 376 5.78 11.09 -3.84
CA THR A 376 4.36 10.83 -4.15
C THR A 376 3.63 12.16 -4.34
N PRO A 377 3.80 12.79 -5.52
CA PRO A 377 3.06 14.01 -5.83
C PRO A 377 1.56 13.73 -5.80
N THR A 378 0.79 14.70 -5.32
CA THR A 378 -0.68 14.62 -5.22
C THR A 378 -1.29 15.68 -6.14
N PRO A 379 -2.62 15.65 -6.41
CA PRO A 379 -3.28 16.68 -7.20
C PRO A 379 -3.07 18.14 -6.72
N LEU A 380 -2.64 18.31 -5.47
CA LEU A 380 -2.43 19.63 -4.85
C LEU A 380 -0.99 20.15 -4.95
N HIS A 381 -0.05 19.36 -5.44
CA HIS A 381 1.32 19.83 -5.70
C HIS A 381 1.35 20.68 -6.98
N THR A 382 1.87 21.91 -6.85
CA THR A 382 1.96 22.85 -7.97
C THR A 382 3.30 22.73 -8.70
N ASP A 383 3.40 23.32 -9.90
CA ASP A 383 4.66 23.39 -10.65
C ASP A 383 5.75 24.13 -9.88
N ALA A 384 5.40 25.22 -9.19
CA ALA A 384 6.34 25.97 -8.35
C ALA A 384 6.91 25.09 -7.21
N MET A 385 6.05 24.30 -6.53
CA MET A 385 6.53 23.36 -5.49
C MET A 385 7.49 22.32 -6.08
N MET A 386 7.26 21.87 -7.32
CA MET A 386 8.14 20.92 -8.00
C MET A 386 9.46 21.59 -8.38
N ASP A 387 9.45 22.81 -8.87
CA ASP A 387 10.65 23.59 -9.20
C ASP A 387 11.53 23.85 -7.96
N ASP A 388 10.90 24.16 -6.83
CA ASP A 388 11.57 24.30 -5.54
C ASP A 388 12.20 22.96 -5.09
N LEU A 389 11.50 21.83 -5.26
CA LEU A 389 12.05 20.51 -4.94
C LEU A 389 13.25 20.17 -5.83
N ILE A 390 13.17 20.41 -7.15
CA ILE A 390 14.27 20.18 -8.08
C ILE A 390 15.49 21.02 -7.68
N THR A 391 15.28 22.30 -7.37
CA THR A 391 16.34 23.22 -6.92
C THR A 391 16.99 22.69 -5.64
N ALA A 392 16.22 22.26 -4.66
CA ALA A 392 16.73 21.71 -3.42
C ALA A 392 17.53 20.41 -3.66
N LEU A 393 17.02 19.47 -4.46
CA LEU A 393 17.72 18.23 -4.78
C LEU A 393 19.03 18.47 -5.52
N LEU A 394 19.08 19.44 -6.44
CA LEU A 394 20.30 19.84 -7.14
C LEU A 394 21.36 20.44 -6.21
N GLN A 395 20.97 21.07 -5.12
CA GLN A 395 21.92 21.60 -4.12
C GLN A 395 22.42 20.52 -3.15
N ILE A 396 21.61 19.48 -2.90
CA ILE A 396 21.93 18.48 -1.88
C ILE A 396 22.61 17.25 -2.48
N ILE A 397 22.10 16.73 -3.61
CA ILE A 397 22.64 15.50 -4.22
C ILE A 397 23.96 15.84 -4.94
N PRO A 398 25.07 15.14 -4.59
CA PRO A 398 26.37 15.36 -5.22
C PRO A 398 26.33 15.14 -6.74
N GLN A 399 27.11 15.95 -7.48
CA GLN A 399 27.11 15.94 -8.95
C GLN A 399 27.49 14.56 -9.53
N GLU A 400 28.44 13.87 -8.91
CA GLU A 400 28.91 12.53 -9.29
C GLU A 400 27.82 11.45 -9.17
N ARG A 401 26.80 11.70 -8.36
CA ARG A 401 25.64 10.80 -8.20
C ARG A 401 24.50 11.09 -9.18
N ARG A 402 24.55 12.21 -9.90
CA ARG A 402 23.53 12.60 -10.88
C ARG A 402 23.78 11.93 -12.25
N ALA A 403 25.03 11.68 -12.58
CA ALA A 403 25.45 11.12 -13.86
C ALA A 403 25.38 9.58 -13.97
N ALA A 404 24.98 8.88 -12.89
CA ALA A 404 25.03 7.41 -12.79
C ALA A 404 23.68 6.72 -13.01
N ALA A 405 22.65 7.40 -13.53
CA ALA A 405 21.32 6.85 -13.78
C ALA A 405 21.03 6.66 -15.26
#